data_a62a51788c9798f9f369b443eeee5c7e
#
_entry.id   a62a51788c9798f9f369b443eeee5c7e
#
_cell.length_a   1.000
_cell.length_b   1.000
_cell.length_c   1.000
_cell.angle_alpha   90.00
_cell.angle_beta   90.00
_cell.angle_gamma   90.00
#
_symmetry.space_group_name_H-M   'P 1'
#
loop_
_entity.id
_entity.type
_entity.pdbx_description
1 polymer ?
#
loop_
_entity_poly.entity_id
_entity_poly.type
_entity_poly.pdbx_seq_one_letter_code
_entity_poly.pdbx_strand_id
1 'polypeptide(L)'
;MGDKTDNDVGVQVALRVVDLQRAVRFYQRLLGQRADAVFGPSGLALFVLDQARTRLLLDREAVSGLVCLPVDDVRRRVEELRAEGIVVEEEPTVVCEVADPAHGKSGGHEWRAFVRDTEGNAVGLVSAAAVGV
;
A
#
# COMPACT_ATOMS: atom_id res chain seq x y z
N MET A 1 21.95 -6.40 19.87
CA MET A 1 21.60 -6.28 19.39
C MET A 1 20.69 -5.65 19.04
N GLY A 2 20.23 -5.32 19.47
CA GLY A 2 19.19 -4.60 19.07
C GLY A 2 19.37 -3.94 17.89
N ASP A 3 20.33 -3.73 17.53
CA ASP A 3 20.56 -3.11 16.42
C ASP A 3 19.91 -3.59 15.29
N LYS A 4 19.42 -4.71 15.32
CA LYS A 4 18.71 -5.20 14.30
C LYS A 4 17.58 -4.37 14.00
N THR A 5 16.79 -3.92 14.94
CA THR A 5 15.66 -3.13 14.68
C THR A 5 16.05 -1.86 14.04
N ASP A 6 17.16 -1.31 14.39
CA ASP A 6 17.57 -0.10 13.78
C ASP A 6 17.84 -0.27 12.32
N ASN A 7 18.38 -1.39 11.96
CA ASN A 7 18.70 -1.62 10.60
C ASN A 7 17.57 -2.19 9.81
N ASP A 8 16.51 -2.56 10.48
CA ASP A 8 15.41 -3.20 9.81
C ASP A 8 14.37 -2.17 9.47
N VAL A 9 14.78 -1.16 8.76
CA VAL A 9 13.89 -0.08 8.43
C VAL A 9 12.83 -0.46 7.45
N GLY A 10 13.10 -1.41 6.64
CA GLY A 10 12.15 -1.83 5.63
C GLY A 10 12.16 -0.90 4.43
N VAL A 11 11.25 -1.14 3.55
CA VAL A 11 11.18 -0.41 2.30
C VAL A 11 10.45 0.91 2.50
N GLN A 12 10.95 1.94 1.88
CA GLN A 12 10.32 3.24 1.90
C GLN A 12 9.85 3.54 0.49
N VAL A 13 8.59 3.81 0.33
CA VAL A 13 8.00 4.08 -0.96
C VAL A 13 7.44 5.48 -0.96
N ALA A 14 7.76 6.25 -1.97
CA ALA A 14 7.28 7.62 -2.08
C ALA A 14 6.27 7.72 -3.21
N LEU A 15 5.19 8.41 -2.96
CA LEU A 15 4.18 8.69 -3.97
C LEU A 15 4.04 10.19 -4.08
N ARG A 16 3.99 10.67 -5.31
CA ARG A 16 3.81 12.09 -5.53
C ARG A 16 2.35 12.46 -5.35
N VAL A 17 2.09 13.54 -4.64
CA VAL A 17 0.74 14.02 -4.43
C VAL A 17 0.68 15.49 -4.76
N VAL A 18 -0.48 15.94 -5.22
CA VAL A 18 -0.68 17.34 -5.53
C VAL A 18 -1.28 18.06 -4.33
N ASP A 19 -2.27 17.45 -3.72
CA ASP A 19 -2.95 18.02 -2.56
C ASP A 19 -2.69 17.09 -1.38
N LEU A 20 -1.78 17.49 -0.53
CA LEU A 20 -1.34 16.62 0.55
C LEU A 20 -2.46 16.27 1.51
N GLN A 21 -3.28 17.25 1.91
CA GLN A 21 -4.32 16.98 2.87
C GLN A 21 -5.37 16.03 2.32
N ARG A 22 -5.71 16.20 1.06
CA ARG A 22 -6.67 15.31 0.42
C ARG A 22 -6.10 13.89 0.33
N ALA A 23 -4.82 13.77 -0.03
CA ALA A 23 -4.18 12.46 -0.12
C ALA A 23 -4.08 11.81 1.25
N VAL A 24 -3.76 12.58 2.30
CA VAL A 24 -3.68 12.04 3.64
C VAL A 24 -5.04 11.47 4.06
N ARG A 25 -6.12 12.17 3.78
CA ARG A 25 -7.44 11.67 4.14
C ARG A 25 -7.74 10.36 3.41
N PHE A 26 -7.37 10.29 2.13
CA PHE A 26 -7.58 9.08 1.36
C PHE A 26 -6.83 7.89 1.98
N TYR A 27 -5.54 8.08 2.25
CA TYR A 27 -4.74 6.98 2.77
C TYR A 27 -5.10 6.61 4.19
N GLN A 28 -5.56 7.56 5.00
CA GLN A 28 -6.05 7.22 6.32
C GLN A 28 -7.25 6.31 6.24
N ARG A 29 -8.14 6.54 5.28
CA ARG A 29 -9.29 5.65 5.11
C ARG A 29 -8.86 4.30 4.54
N LEU A 30 -8.00 4.33 3.55
CA LEU A 30 -7.55 3.09 2.91
C LEU A 30 -6.79 2.20 3.88
N LEU A 31 -5.89 2.77 4.64
CA LEU A 31 -5.03 2.02 5.54
C LEU A 31 -5.64 1.79 6.91
N GLY A 32 -6.69 2.51 7.24
CA GLY A 32 -7.33 2.38 8.54
C GLY A 32 -6.48 2.90 9.67
N GLN A 33 -5.59 3.83 9.40
CA GLN A 33 -4.74 4.39 10.44
C GLN A 33 -4.45 5.85 10.12
N ARG A 34 -4.05 6.59 11.12
CA ARG A 34 -3.67 7.98 10.92
C ARG A 34 -2.25 8.07 10.41
N ALA A 35 -1.92 9.16 9.74
CA ALA A 35 -0.54 9.41 9.36
C ALA A 35 0.30 9.51 10.62
N ASP A 36 1.49 8.93 10.57
CA ASP A 36 2.41 8.97 11.71
C ASP A 36 3.07 10.34 11.85
N ALA A 37 3.21 11.04 10.77
CA ALA A 37 3.75 12.39 10.81
C ALA A 37 3.31 13.15 9.58
N VAL A 38 3.04 14.43 9.73
CA VAL A 38 2.75 15.30 8.61
C VAL A 38 3.65 16.52 8.80
N PHE A 39 4.50 16.74 7.81
CA PHE A 39 5.44 17.85 7.87
C PHE A 39 4.95 18.95 6.96
N GLY A 40 4.30 19.90 7.50
CA GLY A 40 3.95 21.06 6.72
C GLY A 40 4.87 22.14 7.13
N PRO A 41 5.14 23.13 6.32
CA PRO A 41 4.57 23.37 5.03
C PRO A 41 5.31 22.69 3.89
N SER A 42 6.28 21.83 4.19
CA SER A 42 7.03 21.19 3.13
C SER A 42 6.17 20.24 2.30
N GLY A 43 5.07 19.77 2.85
CA GLY A 43 4.18 18.95 2.05
C GLY A 43 4.56 17.48 2.01
N LEU A 44 4.90 16.94 3.15
CA LEU A 44 5.30 15.53 3.26
C LEU A 44 4.50 14.87 4.36
N ALA A 45 3.96 13.70 4.10
CA ALA A 45 3.30 12.90 5.13
C ALA A 45 3.87 11.51 5.13
N LEU A 46 3.92 10.90 6.30
CA LEU A 46 4.54 9.59 6.48
C LEU A 46 3.55 8.64 7.14
N PHE A 47 3.42 7.45 6.56
CA PHE A 47 2.67 6.35 7.16
C PHE A 47 3.65 5.21 7.40
N VAL A 48 3.69 4.68 8.61
CA VAL A 48 4.54 3.55 8.95
C VAL A 48 3.67 2.30 8.93
N LEU A 49 4.05 1.35 8.11
CA LEU A 49 3.24 0.16 7.87
C LEU A 49 3.99 -1.08 8.32
N ASP A 50 3.23 -2.15 8.43
CA ASP A 50 3.81 -3.48 8.65
C ASP A 50 4.79 -3.49 9.81
N GLN A 51 4.33 -3.04 10.97
CA GLN A 51 5.14 -3.05 12.19
C GLN A 51 6.46 -2.32 12.00
N ALA A 52 6.40 -1.18 11.34
CA ALA A 52 7.55 -0.32 11.11
C ALA A 52 8.51 -0.84 10.05
N ARG A 53 8.10 -1.83 9.27
CA ARG A 53 8.99 -2.38 8.26
C ARG A 53 8.89 -1.67 6.93
N THR A 54 7.79 -0.97 6.68
CA THR A 54 7.59 -0.29 5.42
C THR A 54 7.09 1.12 5.70
N ARG A 55 7.63 2.08 4.99
CA ARG A 55 7.21 3.47 5.13
C ARG A 55 6.66 3.97 3.82
N LEU A 56 5.47 4.58 3.91
CA LEU A 56 4.84 5.20 2.76
C LEU A 56 4.93 6.70 2.94
N LEU A 57 5.56 7.35 1.98
CA LEU A 57 5.68 8.81 2.00
C LEU A 57 4.78 9.41 0.93
N LEU A 58 4.00 10.37 1.33
CA LEU A 58 3.24 11.18 0.38
C LEU A 58 3.97 12.50 0.27
N ASP A 59 4.46 12.82 -0.90
CA ASP A 59 5.39 13.94 -1.06
C ASP A 59 5.03 14.71 -2.33
N ARG A 60 4.94 16.00 -2.19
CA ARG A 60 4.60 16.83 -3.36
C ARG A 60 5.72 16.88 -4.37
N GLU A 61 6.94 16.58 -3.95
CA GLU A 61 8.10 16.69 -4.82
C GLU A 61 8.63 15.34 -5.32
N ALA A 62 8.08 14.26 -4.83
CA ALA A 62 8.64 12.95 -5.13
C ALA A 62 8.29 12.47 -6.52
N VAL A 63 9.08 11.55 -7.01
CA VAL A 63 8.73 10.80 -8.22
C VAL A 63 7.88 9.64 -7.76
N SER A 64 6.71 9.51 -8.35
CA SER A 64 5.76 8.50 -7.90
C SER A 64 6.17 7.11 -8.34
N GLY A 65 5.93 6.13 -7.48
CA GLY A 65 6.15 4.72 -7.79
C GLY A 65 4.89 3.92 -7.56
N LEU A 66 4.94 2.67 -7.98
CA LEU A 66 3.82 1.77 -7.75
C LEU A 66 4.00 1.09 -6.40
N VAL A 67 2.93 1.04 -5.63
CA VAL A 67 2.96 0.42 -4.33
C VAL A 67 1.85 -0.63 -4.27
N CYS A 68 2.16 -1.78 -3.69
CA CYS A 68 1.15 -2.79 -3.41
C CYS A 68 1.06 -2.95 -1.90
N LEU A 69 -0.13 -2.86 -1.37
CA LEU A 69 -0.37 -2.88 0.06
C LEU A 69 -1.12 -4.15 0.44
N PRO A 70 -0.69 -4.84 1.47
CA PRO A 70 -1.39 -6.05 1.89
C PRO A 70 -2.69 -5.70 2.61
N VAL A 71 -3.73 -6.46 2.34
CA VAL A 71 -5.01 -6.36 3.03
C VAL A 71 -5.44 -7.77 3.37
N ASP A 72 -6.41 -7.92 4.27
CA ASP A 72 -6.87 -9.23 4.66
C ASP A 72 -7.59 -9.96 3.54
N ASP A 73 -8.41 -9.24 2.81
CA ASP A 73 -9.24 -9.84 1.76
C ASP A 73 -9.45 -8.79 0.68
N VAL A 74 -8.78 -8.96 -0.44
CA VAL A 74 -8.83 -7.98 -1.52
C VAL A 74 -10.25 -7.79 -2.04
N ARG A 75 -10.99 -8.88 -2.21
CA ARG A 75 -12.33 -8.77 -2.77
C ARG A 75 -13.24 -7.94 -1.87
N ARG A 76 -13.19 -8.21 -0.56
CA ARG A 76 -14.02 -7.46 0.38
C ARG A 76 -13.58 -6.02 0.46
N ARG A 77 -12.27 -5.80 0.51
CA ARG A 77 -11.75 -4.45 0.65
C ARG A 77 -12.10 -3.58 -0.56
N VAL A 78 -12.05 -4.18 -1.75
CA VAL A 78 -12.40 -3.45 -2.96
C VAL A 78 -13.86 -3.01 -2.91
N GLU A 79 -14.76 -3.87 -2.43
CA GLU A 79 -16.15 -3.48 -2.35
C GLU A 79 -16.39 -2.37 -1.34
N GLU A 80 -15.65 -2.42 -0.22
CA GLU A 80 -15.75 -1.35 0.77
C GLU A 80 -15.28 -0.03 0.17
N LEU A 81 -14.18 -0.06 -0.55
CA LEU A 81 -13.64 1.16 -1.14
C LEU A 81 -14.55 1.68 -2.25
N ARG A 82 -15.11 0.78 -3.04
CA ARG A 82 -16.02 1.18 -4.09
C ARG A 82 -17.23 1.88 -3.50
N ALA A 83 -17.72 1.39 -2.37
CA ALA A 83 -18.86 2.00 -1.70
C ALA A 83 -18.51 3.41 -1.19
N GLU A 84 -17.24 3.69 -0.97
CA GLU A 84 -16.79 5.01 -0.56
C GLU A 84 -16.49 5.92 -1.74
N GLY A 85 -16.74 5.46 -2.95
CA GLY A 85 -16.53 6.29 -4.13
C GLY A 85 -15.13 6.21 -4.71
N ILE A 86 -14.32 5.25 -4.25
CA ILE A 86 -12.95 5.11 -4.76
C ILE A 86 -12.99 4.36 -6.08
N VAL A 87 -12.24 4.85 -7.04
CA VAL A 87 -12.21 4.24 -8.38
C VAL A 87 -11.40 2.97 -8.36
N VAL A 88 -12.00 1.89 -8.84
CA VAL A 88 -11.32 0.60 -8.96
C VAL A 88 -10.78 0.50 -10.37
N GLU A 89 -9.44 0.50 -10.48
CA GLU A 89 -8.77 0.44 -11.78
C GLU A 89 -8.78 -0.95 -12.35
N GLU A 90 -8.47 -1.93 -11.52
CA GLU A 90 -8.48 -3.31 -11.93
C GLU A 90 -9.20 -4.12 -10.89
N GLU A 91 -10.18 -4.89 -11.32
CA GLU A 91 -10.95 -5.71 -10.41
C GLU A 91 -10.09 -6.83 -9.82
N PRO A 92 -10.46 -7.37 -8.68
CA PRO A 92 -9.68 -8.44 -8.07
C PRO A 92 -9.51 -9.63 -8.99
N THR A 93 -8.28 -10.07 -9.14
CA THR A 93 -7.96 -11.28 -9.90
C THR A 93 -6.94 -12.07 -9.14
N VAL A 94 -6.88 -13.35 -9.41
CA VAL A 94 -5.89 -14.23 -8.79
C VAL A 94 -4.68 -14.26 -9.69
N VAL A 95 -3.50 -13.99 -9.11
CA VAL A 95 -2.25 -14.08 -9.84
C VAL A 95 -1.41 -15.16 -9.20
N CYS A 96 -0.65 -15.85 -10.02
CA CYS A 96 0.20 -16.91 -9.56
C CYS A 96 1.60 -16.33 -9.40
N GLU A 97 2.12 -16.41 -8.19
CA GLU A 97 3.42 -15.85 -7.92
C GLU A 97 4.52 -16.84 -8.22
N VAL A 98 5.63 -16.31 -8.67
CA VAL A 98 6.79 -17.14 -8.89
C VAL A 98 7.39 -17.49 -7.53
N ALA A 99 7.94 -18.68 -7.43
CA ALA A 99 8.58 -19.10 -6.19
C ALA A 99 9.68 -18.13 -5.81
N ASP A 100 9.84 -17.93 -4.52
CA ASP A 100 10.84 -17.02 -4.00
C ASP A 100 11.79 -17.79 -3.10
N PRO A 101 12.88 -18.29 -3.63
CA PRO A 101 13.82 -19.08 -2.84
C PRO A 101 14.41 -18.29 -1.68
N ALA A 102 14.53 -17.00 -1.83
CA ALA A 102 15.13 -16.19 -0.77
C ALA A 102 14.28 -16.19 0.47
N HIS A 103 12.97 -16.38 0.33
CA HIS A 103 12.08 -16.41 1.46
C HIS A 103 11.55 -17.81 1.72
N GLY A 104 12.09 -18.80 1.05
CA GLY A 104 11.68 -20.15 1.29
C GLY A 104 10.27 -20.48 0.86
N LYS A 105 9.70 -19.69 -0.01
CA LYS A 105 8.35 -19.93 -0.46
C LYS A 105 8.34 -20.69 -1.77
N SER A 106 7.36 -21.55 -1.89
CA SER A 106 7.14 -22.22 -3.15
C SER A 106 6.02 -21.47 -3.80
N GLY A 107 6.11 -20.82 -4.76
CA GLY A 107 5.11 -20.01 -5.40
C GLY A 107 3.71 -20.20 -4.86
N GLY A 108 2.92 -19.22 -4.87
CA GLY A 108 1.57 -19.28 -4.35
C GLY A 108 0.65 -18.43 -5.17
N HIS A 109 -0.58 -18.35 -4.74
CA HIS A 109 -1.58 -17.52 -5.40
C HIS A 109 -1.92 -16.35 -4.50
N GLU A 110 -2.20 -15.23 -5.11
CA GLU A 110 -2.67 -14.10 -4.34
C GLU A 110 -3.72 -13.36 -5.14
N TRP A 111 -4.64 -12.72 -4.42
CA TRP A 111 -5.59 -11.82 -5.01
C TRP A 111 -4.93 -10.48 -5.16
N ARG A 112 -5.16 -9.81 -6.26
CA ARG A 112 -4.60 -8.49 -6.51
C ARG A 112 -5.64 -7.63 -7.21
N ALA A 113 -5.70 -6.38 -6.80
CA ALA A 113 -6.56 -5.40 -7.44
C ALA A 113 -5.82 -4.08 -7.42
N PHE A 114 -6.26 -3.13 -8.23
CA PHE A 114 -5.68 -1.79 -8.22
C PHE A 114 -6.79 -0.77 -8.08
N VAL A 115 -6.56 0.20 -7.21
CA VAL A 115 -7.46 1.32 -7.05
C VAL A 115 -6.67 2.58 -7.36
N ARG A 116 -7.37 3.68 -7.58
CA ARG A 116 -6.72 4.95 -7.88
C ARG A 116 -6.89 5.87 -6.70
N ASP A 117 -5.80 6.50 -6.27
CA ASP A 117 -5.88 7.44 -5.16
C ASP A 117 -6.38 8.80 -5.69
N THR A 118 -6.44 9.80 -4.82
CA THR A 118 -6.95 11.11 -5.20
C THR A 118 -5.98 11.88 -6.10
N GLU A 119 -4.74 11.42 -6.17
CA GLU A 119 -3.71 12.13 -6.91
C GLU A 119 -3.36 11.46 -8.23
N GLY A 120 -4.14 10.45 -8.63
CA GLY A 120 -3.93 9.77 -9.89
C GLY A 120 -2.95 8.60 -9.84
N ASN A 121 -2.53 8.21 -8.65
CA ASN A 121 -1.60 7.07 -8.52
C ASN A 121 -2.38 5.77 -8.45
N ALA A 122 -1.85 4.75 -9.09
CA ALA A 122 -2.41 3.40 -8.95
C ALA A 122 -1.85 2.78 -7.68
N VAL A 123 -2.71 2.18 -6.89
CA VAL A 123 -2.31 1.52 -5.65
C VAL A 123 -2.78 0.08 -5.73
N GLY A 124 -1.86 -0.85 -5.53
CA GLY A 124 -2.20 -2.27 -5.56
C GLY A 124 -2.62 -2.75 -4.18
N LEU A 125 -3.58 -3.65 -4.15
CA LEU A 125 -4.01 -4.31 -2.93
C LEU A 125 -3.80 -5.79 -3.13
N VAL A 126 -3.18 -6.45 -2.15
CA VAL A 126 -2.88 -7.88 -2.29
C VAL A 126 -3.30 -8.63 -1.04
N SER A 127 -3.75 -9.86 -1.24
CA SER A 127 -4.04 -10.77 -0.14
C SER A 127 -3.83 -12.19 -0.65
N ALA A 128 -3.59 -13.10 0.26
CA ALA A 128 -3.37 -14.49 -0.11
C ALA A 128 -4.65 -15.09 -0.68
N ALA A 129 -4.50 -16.01 -1.61
CA ALA A 129 -5.62 -16.77 -2.14
C ALA A 129 -5.35 -18.24 -1.83
N ALA A 130 -6.41 -18.97 -1.55
CA ALA A 130 -6.25 -20.39 -1.26
C ALA A 130 -5.78 -21.12 -2.51
N VAL A 131 -4.85 -22.03 -2.32
CA VAL A 131 -4.36 -22.83 -3.43
C VAL A 131 -5.45 -23.79 -3.86
N GLY A 132 -5.63 -23.90 -5.16
CA GLY A 132 -6.62 -24.82 -5.68
C GLY A 132 -8.01 -24.24 -5.77
N VAL A 133 -8.17 -23.01 -5.50
CA VAL A 133 -9.48 -22.38 -5.60
C VAL A 133 -9.60 -21.60 -6.88
#